data_f3bb88fdf469ed01ae355b26e54989e6
#
_entry.id   f3bb88fdf469ed01ae355b26e54989e6
#
_cell.length_a   1.000
_cell.length_b   1.000
_cell.length_c   1.000
_cell.angle_alpha   90.00
_cell.angle_beta   90.00
_cell.angle_gamma   90.00
#
_symmetry.space_group_name_H-M   'P 1'
#
loop_
_entity.id
_entity.type
_entity.pdbx_description
1 polymer ?
#
loop_
_entity_poly.entity_id
_entity_poly.type
_entity_poly.pdbx_seq_one_letter_code
_entity_poly.pdbx_strand_id
1 'polypeptide(L)'
;MMIHAYQEIYVNNAQTMLGDAFDYAINTCHISGDDFVKMFVVSSFSERIENGEPACVAGKSGIELVHEIVFETMQKELNIESEVNYSRSCEYWIGWAVAYYQWYSDRSFKEIGRAHV
;
A
#
# COMPACT_ATOMS: atom_id res chain seq x y z
N MET A 1 21.55 17.35 0.50
CA MET A 1 20.10 17.64 0.42
C MET A 1 19.34 16.34 0.17
N MET A 2 18.40 16.02 1.05
CA MET A 2 17.58 14.81 0.85
C MET A 2 16.42 15.11 -0.07
N ILE A 3 16.24 14.25 -1.07
CA ILE A 3 15.11 14.34 -2.00
C ILE A 3 14.10 13.28 -1.60
N HIS A 4 12.89 13.71 -1.27
CA HIS A 4 11.80 12.79 -0.98
C HIS A 4 11.03 12.46 -2.26
N ALA A 5 10.33 11.34 -2.26
CA ALA A 5 9.64 10.82 -3.44
C ALA A 5 8.55 11.78 -3.95
N TYR A 6 7.87 12.45 -3.04
CA TYR A 6 6.79 13.40 -3.38
C TYR A 6 6.63 14.42 -2.25
N GLN A 7 5.69 15.33 -2.43
CA GLN A 7 5.47 16.40 -1.47
C GLN A 7 5.00 15.86 -0.11
N GLU A 8 5.54 16.42 0.95
CA GLU A 8 5.25 15.99 2.33
C GLU A 8 3.76 16.03 2.67
N ILE A 9 3.00 16.93 2.06
CA ILE A 9 1.56 17.02 2.31
C ILE A 9 0.81 15.72 2.03
N TYR A 10 1.35 14.87 1.13
CA TYR A 10 0.70 13.62 0.76
C TYR A 10 1.16 12.41 1.59
N VAL A 11 2.23 12.55 2.37
CA VAL A 11 2.81 11.38 3.06
C VAL A 11 1.85 10.76 4.07
N ASN A 12 1.13 11.59 4.81
CA ASN A 12 0.18 11.08 5.79
C ASN A 12 -0.95 10.27 5.14
N ASN A 13 -1.45 10.75 4.00
CA ASN A 13 -2.47 10.01 3.24
C ASN A 13 -1.93 8.69 2.69
N ALA A 14 -0.71 8.70 2.17
CA ALA A 14 -0.09 7.47 1.67
C ALA A 14 0.14 6.45 2.79
N GLN A 15 0.56 6.90 3.97
CA GLN A 15 0.74 6.03 5.13
C GLN A 15 -0.57 5.39 5.58
N THR A 16 -1.63 6.19 5.66
CA THR A 16 -2.94 5.70 6.06
C THR A 16 -3.49 4.72 5.01
N MET A 17 -3.35 5.06 3.75
CA MET A 17 -3.82 4.20 2.65
C MET A 17 -3.11 2.85 2.65
N LEU A 18 -1.77 2.84 2.72
CA LEU A 18 -1.03 1.58 2.73
C LEU A 18 -1.23 0.80 4.03
N GLY A 19 -1.36 1.48 5.16
CA GLY A 19 -1.69 0.83 6.42
C GLY A 19 -3.02 0.10 6.33
N ASP A 20 -4.06 0.78 5.85
CA ASP A 20 -5.37 0.19 5.67
C ASP A 20 -5.35 -0.94 4.64
N ALA A 21 -4.58 -0.78 3.56
CA ALA A 21 -4.48 -1.80 2.52
C ALA A 21 -3.86 -3.09 3.06
N PHE A 22 -2.75 -2.99 3.79
CA PHE A 22 -2.11 -4.17 4.39
C PHE A 22 -3.04 -4.85 5.40
N ASP A 23 -3.69 -4.07 6.27
CA ASP A 23 -4.64 -4.62 7.23
C ASP A 23 -5.79 -5.35 6.55
N TYR A 24 -6.40 -4.72 5.57
CA TYR A 24 -7.55 -5.29 4.86
C TYR A 24 -7.16 -6.55 4.08
N ALA A 25 -6.05 -6.50 3.35
CA ALA A 25 -5.61 -7.62 2.53
C ALA A 25 -5.31 -8.85 3.38
N ILE A 26 -4.62 -8.68 4.50
CA ILE A 26 -4.14 -9.79 5.30
C ILE A 26 -5.23 -10.28 6.25
N ASN A 27 -5.89 -9.38 6.96
CA ASN A 27 -6.81 -9.76 8.03
C ASN A 27 -8.25 -10.00 7.55
N THR A 28 -8.69 -9.28 6.52
CA THR A 28 -10.06 -9.43 6.01
C THR A 28 -10.12 -10.34 4.79
N CYS A 29 -9.22 -10.13 3.83
CA CYS A 29 -9.19 -10.93 2.61
C CYS A 29 -8.41 -12.23 2.76
N HIS A 30 -7.68 -12.39 3.86
CA HIS A 30 -6.87 -13.58 4.15
C HIS A 30 -5.81 -13.86 3.08
N ILE A 31 -5.27 -12.81 2.49
CA ILE A 31 -4.13 -12.91 1.57
C ILE A 31 -2.86 -12.92 2.44
N SER A 32 -1.93 -13.84 2.17
CA SER A 32 -0.69 -13.84 2.93
C SER A 32 0.10 -12.56 2.68
N GLY A 33 0.88 -12.14 3.69
CA GLY A 33 1.70 -10.93 3.55
C GLY A 33 2.65 -11.01 2.37
N ASP A 34 3.29 -12.17 2.17
CA ASP A 34 4.21 -12.37 1.05
C ASP A 34 3.48 -12.24 -0.31
N ASP A 35 2.31 -12.84 -0.43
CA ASP A 35 1.54 -12.76 -1.66
C ASP A 35 1.07 -11.35 -1.95
N PHE A 36 0.61 -10.63 -0.91
CA PHE A 36 0.14 -9.26 -1.11
C PHE A 36 1.29 -8.33 -1.52
N VAL A 37 2.45 -8.46 -0.89
CA VAL A 37 3.62 -7.66 -1.26
C VAL A 37 4.02 -7.92 -2.72
N LYS A 38 4.05 -9.19 -3.14
CA LYS A 38 4.35 -9.54 -4.53
C LYS A 38 3.35 -8.93 -5.51
N MET A 39 2.06 -9.00 -5.18
CA MET A 39 1.02 -8.39 -6.02
C MET A 39 1.18 -6.88 -6.09
N PHE A 40 1.44 -6.25 -4.95
CA PHE A 40 1.59 -4.81 -4.87
C PHE A 40 2.78 -4.31 -5.71
N VAL A 41 3.96 -4.94 -5.57
CA VAL A 41 5.16 -4.44 -6.26
C VAL A 41 5.11 -4.62 -7.78
N VAL A 42 4.32 -5.58 -8.29
CA VAL A 42 4.16 -5.74 -9.74
C VAL A 42 2.98 -4.94 -10.29
N SER A 43 2.14 -4.36 -9.41
CA SER A 43 1.00 -3.57 -9.84
C SER A 43 1.43 -2.18 -10.32
N SER A 44 0.60 -1.55 -11.14
CA SER A 44 0.82 -0.17 -11.56
C SER A 44 0.74 0.81 -10.38
N PHE A 45 0.04 0.43 -9.31
CA PHE A 45 -0.18 1.31 -8.16
C PHE A 45 1.08 1.57 -7.36
N SER A 46 2.03 0.62 -7.30
CA SER A 46 3.30 0.87 -6.63
C SER A 46 4.06 2.02 -7.28
N GLU A 47 4.13 2.05 -8.61
CA GLU A 47 4.78 3.14 -9.34
C GLU A 47 4.05 4.46 -9.19
N ARG A 48 2.72 4.42 -9.20
CA ARG A 48 1.89 5.64 -9.06
C ARG A 48 2.09 6.27 -7.69
N ILE A 49 2.21 5.47 -6.65
CA ILE A 49 2.50 5.98 -5.30
C ILE A 49 3.94 6.52 -5.24
N GLU A 50 4.90 5.81 -5.81
CA GLU A 50 6.30 6.25 -5.84
C GLU A 50 6.45 7.61 -6.50
N ASN A 51 5.65 7.86 -7.54
CA ASN A 51 5.66 9.13 -8.26
C ASN A 51 4.80 10.21 -7.61
N GLY A 52 4.14 9.88 -6.50
CA GLY A 52 3.30 10.85 -5.78
C GLY A 52 2.08 11.29 -6.56
N GLU A 53 1.50 10.41 -7.38
CA GLU A 53 0.33 10.74 -8.18
C GLU A 53 -0.86 11.08 -7.26
N PRO A 54 -1.40 12.32 -7.31
CA PRO A 54 -2.44 12.73 -6.37
C PRO A 54 -3.69 11.85 -6.38
N ALA A 55 -4.08 11.34 -7.53
CA ALA A 55 -5.24 10.45 -7.63
C ALA A 55 -5.03 9.16 -6.83
N CYS A 56 -3.78 8.73 -6.65
CA CYS A 56 -3.46 7.53 -5.91
C CYS A 56 -3.13 7.83 -4.44
N VAL A 57 -2.24 8.80 -4.17
CA VAL A 57 -1.78 9.06 -2.79
C VAL A 57 -2.78 9.85 -1.96
N ALA A 58 -3.68 10.60 -2.56
CA ALA A 58 -4.61 11.46 -1.85
C ALA A 58 -6.09 11.20 -2.15
N GLY A 59 -6.39 10.40 -3.16
CA GLY A 59 -7.76 10.20 -3.63
C GLY A 59 -8.30 8.78 -3.49
N LYS A 60 -7.54 7.87 -2.87
CA LYS A 60 -7.90 6.47 -2.84
C LYS A 60 -7.81 5.92 -1.42
N SER A 61 -8.78 5.08 -1.04
CA SER A 61 -8.72 4.38 0.24
C SER A 61 -7.88 3.11 0.12
N GLY A 62 -7.42 2.59 1.28
CA GLY A 62 -6.66 1.34 1.30
C GLY A 62 -7.49 0.16 0.80
N ILE A 63 -8.79 0.13 1.14
CA ILE A 63 -9.68 -0.93 0.69
C ILE A 63 -9.83 -0.91 -0.83
N GLU A 64 -10.06 0.28 -1.42
CA GLU A 64 -10.12 0.43 -2.87
C GLU A 64 -8.81 -0.03 -3.53
N LEU A 65 -7.70 0.32 -2.93
CA LEU A 65 -6.38 -0.05 -3.44
C LEU A 65 -6.23 -1.57 -3.51
N VAL A 66 -6.63 -2.30 -2.46
CA VAL A 66 -6.55 -3.77 -2.46
C VAL A 66 -7.42 -4.37 -3.56
N HIS A 67 -8.66 -3.91 -3.71
CA HIS A 67 -9.55 -4.40 -4.76
C HIS A 67 -8.94 -4.19 -6.15
N GLU A 68 -8.39 -3.01 -6.39
CA GLU A 68 -7.78 -2.70 -7.68
C GLU A 68 -6.51 -3.48 -7.95
N ILE A 69 -5.66 -3.69 -6.92
CA ILE A 69 -4.46 -4.51 -7.05
C ILE A 69 -4.82 -5.95 -7.40
N VAL A 70 -5.79 -6.52 -6.68
CA VAL A 70 -6.23 -7.89 -6.95
C VAL A 70 -6.82 -8.01 -8.34
N PHE A 71 -7.66 -7.05 -8.74
CA PHE A 71 -8.23 -7.06 -10.09
C PHE A 71 -7.14 -6.98 -11.16
N GLU A 72 -6.17 -6.09 -10.98
CA GLU A 72 -5.09 -5.89 -11.95
C GLU A 72 -4.19 -7.13 -12.06
N THR A 73 -3.84 -7.75 -10.94
CA THR A 73 -2.85 -8.83 -10.92
C THR A 73 -3.45 -10.21 -11.11
N MET A 74 -4.67 -10.43 -10.63
CA MET A 74 -5.32 -11.75 -10.69
C MET A 74 -6.59 -11.77 -11.53
N GLN A 75 -7.03 -10.63 -12.02
CA GLN A 75 -8.26 -10.47 -12.81
C GLN A 75 -9.50 -11.05 -12.12
N LYS A 76 -9.53 -10.89 -10.79
CA LYS A 76 -10.65 -11.33 -9.96
C LYS A 76 -11.21 -10.15 -9.19
N GLU A 77 -12.52 -10.11 -9.03
CA GLU A 77 -13.16 -9.16 -8.12
C GLU A 77 -13.28 -9.81 -6.75
N LEU A 78 -12.96 -9.04 -5.71
CA LEU A 78 -13.16 -9.48 -4.34
C LEU A 78 -14.57 -9.12 -3.90
N ASN A 79 -15.33 -10.13 -3.48
CA ASN A 79 -16.68 -9.96 -2.94
C ASN A 79 -16.65 -10.08 -1.42
N ILE A 80 -15.81 -9.28 -0.77
CA ILE A 80 -15.66 -9.31 0.68
C ILE A 80 -16.11 -7.96 1.21
N GLU A 81 -17.06 -7.97 2.15
CA GLU A 81 -17.50 -6.77 2.82
C GLU A 81 -16.41 -6.29 3.77
N SER A 82 -16.20 -4.97 3.79
CA SER A 82 -15.24 -4.38 4.70
C SER A 82 -15.80 -4.38 6.11
N GLU A 83 -15.04 -4.96 7.04
CA GLU A 83 -15.36 -4.85 8.46
C GLU A 83 -14.72 -3.60 9.03
N VAL A 84 -15.48 -2.87 9.85
CA VAL A 84 -14.92 -1.71 10.54
C VAL A 84 -14.10 -2.22 11.71
N ASN A 85 -12.80 -2.06 11.61
CA ASN A 85 -11.89 -2.46 12.67
C ASN A 85 -11.39 -1.20 13.38
N TYR A 86 -11.74 -1.07 14.66
CA TYR A 86 -11.37 0.10 15.45
C TYR A 86 -9.95 0.03 16.01
N SER A 87 -9.34 -1.16 16.03
CA SER A 87 -7.96 -1.31 16.48
C SER A 87 -7.06 -1.51 15.27
N ARG A 88 -5.97 -0.75 15.24
CA ARG A 88 -5.01 -0.84 14.15
C ARG A 88 -4.11 -2.05 14.38
N SER A 89 -4.08 -2.94 13.40
CA SER A 89 -3.33 -4.17 13.47
C SER A 89 -1.83 -3.93 13.28
N CYS A 90 -1.05 -4.97 13.54
CA CYS A 90 0.37 -4.99 13.22
C CYS A 90 0.60 -4.71 11.73
N GLU A 91 -0.25 -5.29 10.88
CA GLU A 91 -0.17 -5.15 9.43
C GLU A 91 -0.45 -3.70 8.99
N TYR A 92 -1.35 -3.00 9.68
CA TYR A 92 -1.56 -1.58 9.45
C TYR A 92 -0.25 -0.81 9.63
N TRP A 93 0.44 -1.06 10.74
CA TRP A 93 1.66 -0.34 11.03
C TRP A 93 2.81 -0.69 10.10
N ILE A 94 2.83 -1.91 9.57
CA ILE A 94 3.80 -2.30 8.53
C ILE A 94 3.57 -1.46 7.27
N GLY A 95 2.33 -1.38 6.80
CA GLY A 95 2.00 -0.57 5.63
C GLY A 95 2.32 0.91 5.82
N TRP A 96 1.99 1.43 7.01
CA TRP A 96 2.27 2.81 7.38
C TRP A 96 3.79 3.10 7.34
N ALA A 97 4.58 2.20 7.91
CA ALA A 97 6.03 2.36 7.96
C ALA A 97 6.68 2.22 6.57
N VAL A 98 6.19 1.29 5.76
CA VAL A 98 6.69 1.09 4.40
C VAL A 98 6.42 2.32 3.55
N ALA A 99 5.23 2.93 3.67
CA ALA A 99 4.89 4.15 2.94
C ALA A 99 5.83 5.30 3.32
N TYR A 100 6.09 5.46 4.62
CA TYR A 100 6.99 6.51 5.10
C TYR A 100 8.41 6.28 4.59
N TYR A 101 8.91 5.06 4.70
CA TYR A 101 10.26 4.74 4.28
C TYR A 101 10.46 4.96 2.79
N GLN A 102 9.50 4.57 1.97
CA GLN A 102 9.55 4.82 0.53
C GLN A 102 9.60 6.33 0.24
N TRP A 103 8.74 7.10 0.88
CA TRP A 103 8.71 8.55 0.70
C TRP A 103 10.04 9.19 1.11
N TYR A 104 10.54 8.81 2.29
CA TYR A 104 11.73 9.40 2.86
C TYR A 104 12.99 9.07 2.06
N SER A 105 13.12 7.83 1.62
CA SER A 105 14.33 7.36 0.93
C SER A 105 14.29 7.53 -0.58
N ASP A 106 13.11 7.79 -1.15
CA ASP A 106 12.88 7.81 -2.60
C ASP A 106 13.29 6.51 -3.30
N ARG A 107 13.26 5.39 -2.59
CA ARG A 107 13.51 4.07 -3.15
C ARG A 107 12.21 3.47 -3.67
N SER A 108 12.32 2.57 -4.65
CA SER A 108 11.15 1.87 -5.14
C SER A 108 10.66 0.83 -4.11
N PHE A 109 9.38 0.48 -4.19
CA PHE A 109 8.85 -0.59 -3.34
C PHE A 109 9.50 -1.94 -3.66
N LYS A 110 9.91 -2.17 -4.89
CA LYS A 110 10.65 -3.39 -5.27
C LYS A 110 11.98 -3.50 -4.53
N GLU A 111 12.73 -2.39 -4.45
CA GLU A 111 14.00 -2.36 -3.72
C GLU A 111 13.79 -2.60 -2.22
N ILE A 112 12.75 -1.98 -1.65
CA ILE A 112 12.41 -2.15 -0.24
C ILE A 112 12.03 -3.60 0.05
N GLY A 113 11.22 -4.21 -0.82
CA GLY A 113 10.82 -5.61 -0.69
C GLY A 113 12.00 -6.57 -0.76
N ARG A 114 12.98 -6.30 -1.63
CA ARG A 114 14.17 -7.13 -1.75
C ARG A 114 15.05 -7.11 -0.51
N ALA A 115 15.08 -6.00 0.20
CA ALA A 115 15.90 -5.87 1.41
C ALA A 115 15.40 -6.73 2.56
N HIS A 116 14.19 -7.26 2.48
CA HIS A 116 13.58 -8.07 3.54
C HIS A 116 13.52 -9.57 3.22
N VAL A 117 14.21 -9.98 2.19
CA VAL A 117 14.29 -11.40 1.84
C VAL A 117 15.37 -12.10 2.65
#